data_4ace068bdaa4af6a290a0d894d782205
#
_entry.id   4ace068bdaa4af6a290a0d894d782205
#
_cell.length_a   1.000
_cell.length_b   1.000
_cell.length_c   1.000
_cell.angle_alpha   90.00
_cell.angle_beta   90.00
_cell.angle_gamma   90.00
#
_symmetry.space_group_name_H-M   'P 1'
#
loop_
_entity.id
_entity.type
_entity.pdbx_description
1 polymer ?
#
loop_
_entity_poly.entity_id
_entity_poly.type
_entity_poly.pdbx_seq_one_letter_code
_entity_poly.pdbx_strand_id
1 'polypeptide(L)'
;MMTILVQFTLNHTEDKTAEIVEFFNEILPDTRTFNGNLSAELYQKDLAENSLVLCEEWESTAHFNEYIAWRKDIGDFDRLGAMLTDMPIITVMSKIVTASEA
;
A
#
# COMPACT_ATOMS: atom_id res chain seq x y z
N MET A 1 -16.20 15.01 2.89
CA MET A 1 -15.68 13.98 1.99
C MET A 1 -15.06 12.87 2.82
N MET A 2 -15.39 11.63 2.51
CA MET A 2 -14.84 10.50 3.27
C MET A 2 -13.54 10.05 2.67
N THR A 3 -12.52 9.94 3.52
CA THR A 3 -11.24 9.38 3.12
C THR A 3 -11.34 7.86 3.07
N ILE A 4 -10.40 7.23 2.39
CA ILE A 4 -10.31 5.78 2.34
C ILE A 4 -8.97 5.30 2.88
N LEU A 5 -8.98 4.09 3.43
CA LEU A 5 -7.78 3.37 3.82
C LEU A 5 -7.64 2.17 2.89
N VAL A 6 -6.48 2.04 2.27
CA VAL A 6 -6.18 0.91 1.40
C VAL A 6 -5.08 0.08 2.05
N GLN A 7 -5.35 -1.21 2.21
CA GLN A 7 -4.36 -2.14 2.73
C GLN A 7 -3.96 -3.14 1.65
N PHE A 8 -2.66 -3.30 1.49
CA PHE A 8 -2.10 -4.32 0.60
C PHE A 8 -1.46 -5.37 1.47
N THR A 9 -1.98 -6.60 1.40
CA THR A 9 -1.35 -7.73 2.07
C THR A 9 -0.34 -8.36 1.12
N LEU A 10 0.91 -8.41 1.55
CA LEU A 10 2.05 -8.78 0.71
C LEU A 10 2.69 -10.04 1.26
N ASN A 11 2.27 -11.19 0.75
CA ASN A 11 2.80 -12.49 1.17
C ASN A 11 4.05 -12.80 0.36
N HIS A 12 5.11 -13.23 1.03
CA HIS A 12 6.40 -13.46 0.40
C HIS A 12 7.18 -14.54 1.17
N THR A 13 8.25 -15.04 0.57
CA THR A 13 9.16 -15.93 1.29
C THR A 13 10.09 -15.09 2.17
N GLU A 14 10.59 -15.70 3.24
CA GLU A 14 11.39 -15.00 4.24
C GLU A 14 12.61 -14.30 3.63
N ASP A 15 13.22 -14.92 2.63
CA ASP A 15 14.41 -14.37 1.97
C ASP A 15 14.12 -13.12 1.12
N LYS A 16 12.85 -12.79 0.89
CA LYS A 16 12.47 -11.61 0.11
C LYS A 16 12.14 -10.38 0.94
N THR A 17 12.06 -10.52 2.26
CA THR A 17 11.66 -9.42 3.13
C THR A 17 12.51 -8.17 2.92
N ALA A 18 13.82 -8.32 2.91
CA ALA A 18 14.73 -7.18 2.76
C ALA A 18 14.57 -6.48 1.40
N GLU A 19 14.39 -7.25 0.33
CA GLU A 19 14.18 -6.69 -1.00
C GLU A 19 12.89 -5.88 -1.08
N ILE A 20 11.81 -6.40 -0.47
CA ILE A 20 10.52 -5.71 -0.46
C ILE A 20 10.60 -4.41 0.33
N VAL A 21 11.23 -4.45 1.50
CA VAL A 21 11.41 -3.25 2.33
C VAL A 21 12.20 -2.19 1.57
N GLU A 22 13.27 -2.59 0.88
CA GLU A 22 14.09 -1.67 0.10
C GLU A 22 13.31 -1.08 -1.06
N PHE A 23 12.49 -1.89 -1.74
CA PHE A 23 11.62 -1.43 -2.80
C PHE A 23 10.69 -0.31 -2.30
N PHE A 24 10.04 -0.50 -1.15
CA PHE A 24 9.15 0.52 -0.60
C PHE A 24 9.89 1.73 -0.08
N ASN A 25 11.10 1.57 0.46
CA ASN A 25 11.94 2.72 0.81
C ASN A 25 12.22 3.60 -0.41
N GLU A 26 12.36 2.98 -1.56
CA GLU A 26 12.58 3.70 -2.82
C GLU A 26 11.33 4.43 -3.30
N ILE A 27 10.17 3.78 -3.25
CA ILE A 27 8.97 4.31 -3.92
C ILE A 27 8.02 5.11 -3.01
N LEU A 28 8.03 4.89 -1.71
CA LEU A 28 7.08 5.57 -0.82
C LEU A 28 7.21 7.10 -0.80
N PRO A 29 8.40 7.71 -0.94
CA PRO A 29 8.45 9.17 -1.07
C PRO A 29 7.58 9.72 -2.19
N ASP A 30 7.57 9.07 -3.35
CA ASP A 30 6.71 9.49 -4.47
C ASP A 30 5.24 9.23 -4.19
N THR A 31 4.93 8.14 -3.50
CA THR A 31 3.56 7.85 -3.08
C THR A 31 3.03 8.97 -2.19
N ARG A 32 3.83 9.40 -1.22
CA ARG A 32 3.41 10.40 -0.23
C ARG A 32 3.19 11.78 -0.83
N THR A 33 3.79 12.06 -1.97
CA THR A 33 3.61 13.35 -2.67
C THR A 33 2.61 13.27 -3.82
N PHE A 34 2.07 12.10 -4.10
CA PHE A 34 1.08 11.94 -5.16
C PHE A 34 -0.23 12.61 -4.76
N ASN A 35 -0.90 13.23 -5.73
CA ASN A 35 -2.13 13.97 -5.49
C ASN A 35 -3.19 13.10 -4.80
N GLY A 36 -3.66 13.58 -3.65
CA GLY A 36 -4.68 12.89 -2.87
C GLY A 36 -4.16 11.91 -1.84
N ASN A 37 -2.84 11.65 -1.78
CA ASN A 37 -2.30 10.79 -0.73
C ASN A 37 -2.24 11.53 0.60
N LEU A 38 -2.69 10.88 1.68
CA LEU A 38 -2.67 11.40 3.03
C LEU A 38 -1.60 10.72 3.88
N SER A 39 -1.35 9.43 3.64
CA SER A 39 -0.31 8.68 4.34
C SER A 39 0.02 7.40 3.59
N ALA A 40 1.21 6.89 3.80
CA ALA A 40 1.64 5.60 3.24
C ALA A 40 2.73 5.02 4.15
N GLU A 41 2.44 3.89 4.76
CA GLU A 41 3.32 3.24 5.72
C GLU A 41 3.34 1.73 5.50
N LEU A 42 4.52 1.14 5.63
CA LEU A 42 4.70 -0.30 5.52
C LEU A 42 4.85 -0.91 6.92
N TYR A 43 4.09 -1.96 7.19
CA TYR A 43 4.09 -2.64 8.47
C TYR A 43 4.43 -4.11 8.30
N GLN A 44 5.06 -4.69 9.30
CA GLN A 44 5.19 -6.14 9.38
C GLN A 44 4.04 -6.66 10.24
N LYS A 45 3.35 -7.68 9.74
CA LYS A 45 2.27 -8.30 10.49
C LYS A 45 2.86 -9.00 11.71
N ASP A 46 2.27 -8.77 12.89
CA ASP A 46 2.78 -9.31 14.14
C ASP A 46 2.86 -10.85 14.10
N LEU A 47 4.00 -11.38 14.53
CA LEU A 47 4.27 -12.82 14.55
C LEU A 47 4.18 -13.51 13.19
N ALA A 48 4.17 -12.75 12.09
CA ALA A 48 4.10 -13.31 10.74
C ALA A 48 5.31 -12.83 9.93
N GLU A 49 6.34 -13.65 9.85
CA GLU A 49 7.61 -13.30 9.19
C GLU A 49 7.50 -13.19 7.67
N ASN A 50 6.44 -13.78 7.08
CA ASN A 50 6.29 -13.88 5.64
C ASN A 50 5.18 -13.01 5.09
N SER A 51 4.76 -11.98 5.84
CA SER A 51 3.71 -11.10 5.40
C SER A 51 3.96 -9.67 5.85
N LEU A 52 3.92 -8.75 4.89
CA LEU A 52 3.98 -7.32 5.14
C LEU A 52 2.63 -6.71 4.77
N VAL A 53 2.30 -5.59 5.39
CA VAL A 53 1.07 -4.87 5.09
C VAL A 53 1.42 -3.42 4.77
N LEU A 54 1.05 -2.98 3.58
CA LEU A 54 1.16 -1.58 3.19
C LEU A 54 -0.17 -0.90 3.46
N CYS A 55 -0.16 0.17 4.25
CA CYS A 55 -1.36 0.94 4.57
C CYS A 55 -1.24 2.32 3.97
N GLU A 56 -2.20 2.70 3.14
CA GLU A 56 -2.24 4.00 2.49
C GLU A 56 -3.58 4.67 2.75
N GLU A 57 -3.56 5.94 3.10
CA GLU A 57 -4.79 6.72 3.20
C GLU A 57 -4.86 7.70 2.04
N TRP A 58 -6.05 7.83 1.46
CA TRP A 58 -6.30 8.66 0.28
C TRP A 58 -7.54 9.53 0.49
N GLU A 59 -7.56 10.69 -0.14
CA GLU A 59 -8.71 11.60 -0.06
C GLU A 59 -9.96 10.97 -0.67
N SER A 60 -9.81 10.14 -1.69
CA SER A 60 -10.94 9.48 -2.34
C SER A 60 -10.47 8.24 -3.11
N THR A 61 -11.44 7.40 -3.47
CA THR A 61 -11.19 6.24 -4.33
C THR A 61 -10.65 6.67 -5.69
N ALA A 62 -11.14 7.79 -6.22
CA ALA A 62 -10.68 8.29 -7.52
C ALA A 62 -9.19 8.63 -7.50
N HIS A 63 -8.71 9.27 -6.43
CA HIS A 63 -7.28 9.57 -6.28
C HIS A 63 -6.44 8.30 -6.21
N PHE A 64 -6.91 7.32 -5.45
CA PHE A 64 -6.22 6.03 -5.36
C PHE A 64 -6.17 5.34 -6.72
N ASN A 65 -7.28 5.34 -7.46
CA ASN A 65 -7.32 4.69 -8.77
C ASN A 65 -6.35 5.33 -9.76
N GLU A 66 -6.22 6.65 -9.75
CA GLU A 66 -5.23 7.35 -10.58
C GLU A 66 -3.81 6.95 -10.22
N TYR A 67 -3.52 6.88 -8.93
CA TYR A 67 -2.21 6.48 -8.45
C TYR A 67 -1.85 5.06 -8.88
N ILE A 68 -2.77 4.12 -8.68
CA ILE A 68 -2.54 2.71 -9.01
C ILE A 68 -2.33 2.52 -10.51
N ALA A 69 -3.11 3.23 -11.33
CA ALA A 69 -2.95 3.19 -12.77
C ALA A 69 -1.54 3.64 -13.18
N TRP A 70 -1.06 4.69 -12.56
CA TRP A 70 0.30 5.19 -12.81
C TRP A 70 1.37 4.18 -12.41
N ARG A 71 1.26 3.57 -11.22
CA ARG A 71 2.22 2.56 -10.77
C ARG A 71 2.25 1.34 -11.70
N LYS A 72 1.08 0.92 -12.19
CA LYS A 72 0.99 -0.18 -13.14
C LYS A 72 1.69 0.17 -14.45
N ASP A 73 1.44 1.38 -14.93
CA ASP A 73 2.02 1.86 -16.20
C ASP A 73 3.55 1.89 -16.18
N ILE A 74 4.14 2.30 -15.07
CA ILE A 74 5.60 2.40 -14.96
C ILE A 74 6.26 1.09 -14.53
N GLY A 75 5.49 0.01 -14.37
CA GLY A 75 6.02 -1.33 -14.12
C GLY A 75 6.24 -1.69 -12.65
N ASP A 76 5.87 -0.82 -11.71
CA ASP A 76 6.12 -1.08 -10.28
C ASP A 76 5.31 -2.24 -9.75
N PHE A 77 4.10 -2.47 -10.27
CA PHE A 77 3.30 -3.62 -9.88
C PHE A 77 3.96 -4.94 -10.30
N ASP A 78 4.53 -4.97 -11.49
CA ASP A 78 5.22 -6.16 -11.97
C ASP A 78 6.48 -6.43 -11.15
N ARG A 79 7.22 -5.38 -10.78
CA ARG A 79 8.39 -5.50 -9.93
C ARG A 79 8.01 -6.07 -8.56
N LEU A 80 6.94 -5.54 -7.96
CA LEU A 80 6.44 -6.01 -6.67
C LEU A 80 5.99 -7.46 -6.76
N GLY A 81 5.19 -7.78 -7.76
CA GLY A 81 4.66 -9.13 -7.95
C GLY A 81 5.75 -10.20 -8.08
N ALA A 82 6.88 -9.83 -8.67
CA ALA A 82 8.02 -10.76 -8.81
C ALA A 82 8.66 -11.13 -7.46
N MET A 83 8.42 -10.34 -6.42
CA MET A 83 8.97 -10.58 -5.08
C MET A 83 7.98 -11.28 -4.14
N LEU A 84 6.74 -11.49 -4.58
CA LEU A 84 5.67 -12.04 -3.76
C LEU A 84 5.36 -13.49 -4.14
N THR A 85 4.78 -14.23 -3.19
CA THR A 85 4.31 -15.61 -3.46
C THR A 85 2.96 -15.62 -4.15
N ASP A 86 2.14 -14.60 -3.90
CA ASP A 86 0.79 -14.44 -4.45
C ASP A 86 0.59 -13.01 -4.90
N MET A 87 -0.44 -12.75 -5.67
CA MET A 87 -0.81 -11.38 -5.99
C MET A 87 -1.18 -10.61 -4.72
N PRO A 88 -0.86 -9.31 -4.64
CA PRO A 88 -1.25 -8.52 -3.48
C PRO A 88 -2.75 -8.58 -3.24
N ILE A 89 -3.14 -8.77 -1.99
CA ILE A 89 -4.55 -8.69 -1.60
C ILE A 89 -4.82 -7.24 -1.23
N ILE A 90 -5.69 -6.58 -1.99
CA ILE A 90 -5.98 -5.16 -1.81
C ILE A 90 -7.36 -5.03 -1.16
N THR A 91 -7.40 -4.39 0.01
CA THR A 91 -8.63 -4.13 0.74
C THR A 91 -8.84 -2.63 0.83
N VAL A 92 -9.97 -2.16 0.35
CA VAL A 92 -10.33 -0.73 0.38
C VAL A 92 -11.44 -0.53 1.40
N MET A 93 -11.22 0.39 2.34
CA MET A 93 -12.16 0.68 3.40
C MET A 93 -12.46 2.17 3.44
N SER A 94 -13.73 2.51 3.52
CA SER A 94 -14.16 3.90 3.66
C SER A 94 -14.21 4.27 5.14
N LYS A 95 -13.69 5.44 5.47
CA LYS A 95 -13.82 5.97 6.82
C LYS A 95 -15.26 6.42 7.01
N ILE A 96 -15.93 5.90 8.02
CA ILE A 96 -17.34 6.23 8.28
C ILE A 96 -17.45 7.29 9.35
N VAL A 97 -17.09 6.96 10.58
CA VAL A 97 -17.22 7.84 11.73
C VAL A 97 -16.03 7.65 12.64
N THR A 98 -15.53 8.73 13.22
CA THR A 98 -14.58 8.64 14.31
C THR A 98 -15.09 9.43 15.50
N ALA A 99 -14.77 8.99 16.71
CA ALA A 99 -15.19 9.64 17.93
C ALA A 99 -14.70 11.10 18.00
N SER A 100 -13.54 11.37 17.41
CA SER A 100 -12.95 12.71 17.41
C SER A 100 -13.71 13.71 16.54
N GLU A 101 -14.60 13.26 15.69
CA GLU A 101 -15.39 14.08 14.80
C GLU A 101 -16.78 14.41 15.37
N ALA A 102 -17.10 13.79 16.47
CA ALA A 102 -18.41 13.96 17.12
C ALA A 102 -18.53 15.32 17.83
#